data_adce8b6312649690b228e88391e1b0d1
#
_entry.id   adce8b6312649690b228e88391e1b0d1
#
_cell.length_a   1.000
_cell.length_b   1.000
_cell.length_c   1.000
_cell.angle_alpha   90.00
_cell.angle_beta   90.00
_cell.angle_gamma   90.00
#
_symmetry.space_group_name_H-M   'P 1'
#
loop_
_entity.id
_entity.type
_entity.pdbx_description
1 polymer ?
#
loop_
_entity_poly.entity_id
_entity_poly.type
_entity_poly.pdbx_seq_one_letter_code
_entity_poly.pdbx_strand_id
1 'polypeptide(L)'
;MSESVNPVANGAPVIEFRGAGYRLPDGQPLLRNINLSVVRGETVVLLGRSGAGKTTALRLINRLADPSEGEVLIEGRRSVDWDPIELRRHIGYVIQETGLFPHYTVEQNISLVPRLEGWPELQIRTRAQELLALVGLDPGIFLKRYPHELSGGQRQRVGVARALAAHPPILLMDEPFGALDPLTRAEIRAEFQALQQRLQKTIVIVTHDTSEALLLGTRIALMEAGDLKGLYSPREFLHSKEPVAAAYAAQLHTLEEFERGR
;
A
#
# COMPACT_ATOMS: atom_id res chain seq x y z
N MET A 1 9.27 22.96 -24.18
CA MET A 1 9.10 23.35 -22.76
C MET A 1 7.61 23.41 -22.49
N SER A 2 7.03 22.34 -22.00
CA SER A 2 5.63 22.33 -21.57
C SER A 2 5.67 21.96 -20.09
N GLU A 3 5.43 22.97 -19.24
CA GLU A 3 5.19 22.78 -17.81
C GLU A 3 3.93 21.93 -17.63
N SER A 4 4.12 20.71 -17.16
CA SER A 4 3.03 19.88 -16.68
C SER A 4 2.55 20.46 -15.34
N VAL A 5 1.45 21.22 -15.38
CA VAL A 5 0.75 21.70 -14.18
C VAL A 5 0.23 20.50 -13.42
N ASN A 6 0.90 20.14 -12.33
CA ASN A 6 0.40 19.22 -11.32
C ASN A 6 -0.79 19.89 -10.61
N PRO A 7 -1.99 19.31 -10.53
CA PRO A 7 -3.04 19.81 -9.64
C PRO A 7 -2.59 19.55 -8.19
N VAL A 8 -2.12 20.61 -7.54
CA VAL A 8 -1.69 20.60 -6.14
C VAL A 8 -2.92 20.33 -5.28
N ALA A 9 -3.01 19.14 -4.68
CA ALA A 9 -3.91 18.89 -3.57
C ALA A 9 -3.55 19.86 -2.42
N ASN A 10 -4.54 20.62 -1.92
CA ASN A 10 -4.37 21.64 -0.88
C ASN A 10 -4.04 21.00 0.47
N GLY A 11 -2.78 20.67 0.75
CA GLY A 11 -2.30 20.15 2.04
C GLY A 11 -0.81 19.88 2.02
N ALA A 12 -0.13 20.03 3.17
CA ALA A 12 1.26 19.63 3.30
C ALA A 12 1.40 18.11 3.04
N PRO A 13 2.41 17.65 2.27
CA PRO A 13 2.60 16.24 1.98
C PRO A 13 2.95 15.48 3.27
N VAL A 14 2.36 14.29 3.42
CA VAL A 14 2.67 13.34 4.49
C VAL A 14 3.85 12.44 4.10
N ILE A 15 3.95 12.11 2.80
CA ILE A 15 5.09 11.39 2.22
C ILE A 15 5.58 12.22 1.03
N GLU A 16 6.88 12.45 0.95
CA GLU A 16 7.45 13.21 -0.16
C GLU A 16 8.80 12.61 -0.59
N PHE A 17 8.92 12.30 -1.86
CA PHE A 17 10.18 11.91 -2.52
C PHE A 17 10.73 13.13 -3.25
N ARG A 18 11.95 13.52 -2.96
CA ARG A 18 12.66 14.63 -3.59
C ARG A 18 13.92 14.11 -4.27
N GLY A 19 13.80 13.84 -5.58
CA GLY A 19 14.91 13.30 -6.36
C GLY A 19 15.43 11.96 -5.81
N ALA A 20 14.58 11.19 -5.15
CA ALA A 20 15.01 9.97 -4.44
C ALA A 20 15.43 8.89 -5.43
N GLY A 21 16.62 8.33 -5.22
CA GLY A 21 17.18 7.21 -5.97
C GLY A 21 17.61 6.08 -5.05
N TYR A 22 17.70 4.88 -5.60
CA TYR A 22 18.21 3.72 -4.88
C TYR A 22 19.08 2.86 -5.80
N ARG A 23 20.28 2.52 -5.33
CA ARG A 23 21.22 1.62 -6.00
C ARG A 23 21.34 0.31 -5.23
N LEU A 24 21.43 -0.77 -5.96
CA LEU A 24 21.78 -2.08 -5.39
C LEU A 24 23.24 -2.08 -4.94
N PRO A 25 23.67 -3.04 -4.09
CA PRO A 25 25.06 -3.14 -3.62
C PRO A 25 26.11 -3.25 -4.74
N ASP A 26 25.72 -3.76 -5.92
CA ASP A 26 26.53 -3.83 -7.12
C ASP A 26 26.61 -2.51 -7.92
N GLY A 27 25.95 -1.45 -7.42
CA GLY A 27 25.90 -0.13 -8.05
C GLY A 27 24.80 0.05 -9.09
N GLN A 28 24.06 -1.01 -9.46
CA GLN A 28 22.98 -0.92 -10.42
C GLN A 28 21.84 -0.03 -9.89
N PRO A 29 21.41 1.01 -10.63
CA PRO A 29 20.29 1.85 -10.21
C PRO A 29 18.96 1.09 -10.34
N LEU A 30 18.21 1.02 -9.24
CA LEU A 30 16.88 0.41 -9.19
C LEU A 30 15.77 1.47 -9.13
N LEU A 31 16.04 2.62 -8.55
CA LEU A 31 15.18 3.81 -8.61
C LEU A 31 16.01 5.03 -9.03
N ARG A 32 15.43 5.89 -9.83
CA ARG A 32 16.12 7.08 -10.37
C ARG A 32 15.24 8.32 -10.22
N ASN A 33 15.74 9.31 -9.52
CA ASN A 33 15.17 10.67 -9.44
C ASN A 33 13.65 10.69 -9.23
N ILE A 34 13.14 9.88 -8.29
CA ILE A 34 11.71 9.82 -7.97
C ILE A 34 11.30 11.13 -7.30
N ASN A 35 10.30 11.80 -7.88
CA ASN A 35 9.66 12.99 -7.33
C ASN A 35 8.16 12.71 -7.20
N LEU A 36 7.69 12.48 -5.97
CA LEU A 36 6.32 12.10 -5.66
C LEU A 36 5.91 12.68 -4.32
N SER A 37 4.74 13.28 -4.24
CA SER A 37 4.14 13.72 -2.98
C SER A 37 2.81 13.02 -2.75
N VAL A 38 2.55 12.62 -1.51
CA VAL A 38 1.29 12.02 -1.05
C VAL A 38 0.75 12.88 0.07
N VAL A 39 -0.47 13.40 -0.08
CA VAL A 39 -1.11 14.24 0.93
C VAL A 39 -1.94 13.42 1.91
N ARG A 40 -2.32 14.01 3.03
CA ARG A 40 -3.11 13.34 4.07
C ARG A 40 -4.46 12.86 3.54
N GLY A 41 -4.79 11.60 3.85
CA GLY A 41 -6.06 10.97 3.44
C GLY A 41 -6.10 10.51 1.98
N GLU A 42 -5.01 10.68 1.24
CA GLU A 42 -4.91 10.25 -0.15
C GLU A 42 -4.52 8.78 -0.25
N THR A 43 -5.00 8.10 -1.29
CA THR A 43 -4.50 6.79 -1.70
C THR A 43 -3.75 6.91 -3.02
N VAL A 44 -2.44 6.74 -2.97
CA VAL A 44 -1.59 6.68 -4.16
C VAL A 44 -1.29 5.22 -4.48
N VAL A 45 -1.56 4.82 -5.72
CA VAL A 45 -1.21 3.48 -6.21
C VAL A 45 0.03 3.57 -7.08
N LEU A 46 1.09 2.87 -6.67
CA LEU A 46 2.29 2.65 -7.50
C LEU A 46 2.00 1.48 -8.45
N LEU A 47 1.69 1.80 -9.69
CA LEU A 47 1.39 0.82 -10.75
C LEU A 47 2.61 0.60 -11.64
N GLY A 48 2.88 -0.65 -12.04
CA GLY A 48 3.97 -0.97 -12.96
C GLY A 48 4.26 -2.47 -13.01
N ARG A 49 5.05 -2.89 -13.98
CA ARG A 49 5.48 -4.31 -14.13
C ARG A 49 6.33 -4.76 -12.94
N SER A 50 6.51 -6.08 -12.81
CA SER A 50 7.50 -6.63 -11.87
C SER A 50 8.88 -6.07 -12.19
N GLY A 51 9.66 -5.75 -11.15
CA GLY A 51 10.99 -5.13 -11.31
C GLY A 51 10.98 -3.62 -11.57
N ALA A 52 9.84 -2.94 -11.65
CA ALA A 52 9.77 -1.48 -11.86
C ALA A 52 10.25 -0.64 -10.65
N GLY A 53 10.60 -1.26 -9.51
CA GLY A 53 11.08 -0.55 -8.32
C GLY A 53 10.00 -0.21 -7.28
N LYS A 54 8.74 -0.59 -7.49
CA LYS A 54 7.60 -0.25 -6.62
C LYS A 54 7.78 -0.63 -5.15
N THR A 55 8.10 -1.91 -4.88
CA THR A 55 8.39 -2.41 -3.52
C THR A 55 9.58 -1.68 -2.90
N THR A 56 10.59 -1.33 -3.70
CA THR A 56 11.74 -0.55 -3.20
C THR A 56 11.30 0.86 -2.81
N ALA A 57 10.43 1.51 -3.57
CA ALA A 57 9.87 2.80 -3.17
C ALA A 57 9.12 2.70 -1.83
N LEU A 58 8.30 1.65 -1.58
CA LEU A 58 7.70 1.41 -0.26
C LEU A 58 8.75 1.24 0.84
N ARG A 59 9.85 0.51 0.55
CA ARG A 59 10.93 0.27 1.52
C ARG A 59 11.69 1.53 1.88
N LEU A 60 11.75 2.52 1.01
CA LEU A 60 12.32 3.83 1.32
C LEU A 60 11.42 4.63 2.27
N ILE A 61 10.09 4.50 2.18
CA ILE A 61 9.14 5.19 3.06
C ILE A 61 9.29 4.70 4.51
N ASN A 62 9.32 3.38 4.74
CA ASN A 62 9.39 2.79 6.08
C ASN A 62 10.83 2.51 6.56
N ARG A 63 11.83 3.04 5.82
CA ARG A 63 13.25 2.88 6.14
C ARG A 63 13.68 1.41 6.30
N LEU A 64 13.12 0.51 5.47
CA LEU A 64 13.69 -0.82 5.23
C LEU A 64 14.83 -0.78 4.21
N ALA A 65 14.96 0.33 3.50
CA ALA A 65 16.11 0.72 2.69
C ALA A 65 16.29 2.24 2.83
N ASP A 66 17.53 2.72 2.79
CA ASP A 66 17.83 4.14 2.77
C ASP A 66 18.06 4.61 1.32
N PRO A 67 17.63 5.82 0.93
CA PRO A 67 17.87 6.34 -0.40
C PRO A 67 19.38 6.52 -0.64
N SER A 68 19.86 6.14 -1.82
CA SER A 68 21.25 6.34 -2.23
C SER A 68 21.50 7.77 -2.75
N GLU A 69 20.44 8.42 -3.23
CA GLU A 69 20.42 9.77 -3.77
C GLU A 69 19.10 10.46 -3.41
N GLY A 70 19.12 11.78 -3.29
CA GLY A 70 17.93 12.54 -2.89
C GLY A 70 17.47 12.22 -1.48
N GLU A 71 16.19 12.43 -1.21
CA GLU A 71 15.62 12.20 0.12
C GLU A 71 14.15 11.76 0.07
N VAL A 72 13.71 11.07 1.13
CA VAL A 72 12.30 10.78 1.40
C VAL A 72 11.92 11.41 2.72
N LEU A 73 10.87 12.23 2.71
CA LEU A 73 10.35 12.87 3.91
C LEU A 73 9.04 12.22 4.34
N ILE A 74 8.90 12.01 5.64
CA ILE A 74 7.69 11.55 6.30
C ILE A 74 7.26 12.64 7.28
N GLU A 75 6.07 13.22 7.04
CA GLU A 75 5.55 14.35 7.80
C GLU A 75 6.57 15.52 7.91
N GLY A 76 7.27 15.80 6.80
CA GLY A 76 8.26 16.87 6.69
C GLY A 76 9.65 16.56 7.27
N ARG A 77 9.85 15.40 7.91
CA ARG A 77 11.15 14.96 8.44
C ARG A 77 11.75 13.87 7.52
N ARG A 78 13.04 13.97 7.19
CA ARG A 78 13.70 12.94 6.36
C ARG A 78 13.60 11.57 7.02
N SER A 79 13.31 10.53 6.24
CA SER A 79 13.16 9.15 6.75
C SER A 79 14.41 8.66 7.48
N VAL A 80 15.59 9.07 7.03
CA VAL A 80 16.88 8.71 7.64
C VAL A 80 17.14 9.39 8.99
N ASP A 81 16.43 10.46 9.33
CA ASP A 81 16.56 11.17 10.61
C ASP A 81 15.59 10.62 11.70
N TRP A 82 14.63 9.77 11.32
CA TRP A 82 13.79 9.08 12.27
C TRP A 82 14.54 7.94 12.96
N ASP A 83 14.19 7.63 14.20
CA ASP A 83 14.48 6.31 14.75
C ASP A 83 13.74 5.25 13.92
N PRO A 84 14.42 4.19 13.41
CA PRO A 84 13.79 3.22 12.53
C PRO A 84 12.63 2.46 13.18
N ILE A 85 12.68 2.25 14.50
CA ILE A 85 11.65 1.54 15.25
C ILE A 85 10.42 2.44 15.40
N GLU A 86 10.62 3.72 15.77
CA GLU A 86 9.55 4.71 15.87
C GLU A 86 8.85 4.90 14.52
N LEU A 87 9.62 5.08 13.43
CA LEU A 87 9.06 5.24 12.09
C LEU A 87 8.21 4.05 11.68
N ARG A 88 8.70 2.82 11.88
CA ARG A 88 7.97 1.60 11.51
C ARG A 88 6.73 1.35 12.37
N ARG A 89 6.69 1.82 13.61
CA ARG A 89 5.49 1.81 14.44
C ARG A 89 4.47 2.85 13.99
N HIS A 90 4.95 3.97 13.46
CA HIS A 90 4.12 5.05 12.90
C HIS A 90 3.48 4.68 11.55
N ILE A 91 3.95 3.62 10.90
CA ILE A 91 3.51 3.16 9.57
C ILE A 91 2.97 1.74 9.66
N GLY A 92 1.70 1.54 9.30
CA GLY A 92 1.16 0.20 9.08
C GLY A 92 1.70 -0.39 7.79
N TYR A 93 2.13 -1.65 7.80
CA TYR A 93 2.68 -2.29 6.60
C TYR A 93 2.04 -3.66 6.37
N VAL A 94 1.34 -3.77 5.25
CA VAL A 94 0.82 -5.04 4.72
C VAL A 94 1.80 -5.53 3.68
N ILE A 95 2.53 -6.59 3.99
CA ILE A 95 3.52 -7.20 3.08
C ILE A 95 2.86 -8.21 2.15
N GLN A 96 3.49 -8.43 1.00
CA GLN A 96 3.18 -9.55 0.11
C GLN A 96 3.18 -10.85 0.93
N GLU A 97 2.25 -11.78 0.67
CA GLU A 97 2.09 -13.03 1.44
C GLU A 97 1.68 -12.88 2.92
N THR A 98 1.10 -11.75 3.31
CA THR A 98 0.58 -11.44 4.66
C THR A 98 1.57 -11.47 5.83
N GLY A 99 2.62 -12.30 5.80
CA GLY A 99 3.68 -12.40 6.80
C GLY A 99 3.17 -12.56 8.24
N LEU A 100 2.07 -13.29 8.43
CA LEU A 100 1.58 -13.61 9.78
C LEU A 100 2.55 -14.58 10.46
N PHE A 101 2.78 -14.37 11.74
CA PHE A 101 3.58 -15.29 12.54
C PHE A 101 2.82 -16.61 12.72
N PRO A 102 3.32 -17.73 12.17
CA PRO A 102 2.56 -18.98 12.10
C PRO A 102 2.30 -19.61 13.46
N HIS A 103 3.13 -19.32 14.45
CA HIS A 103 3.03 -19.80 15.82
C HIS A 103 2.24 -18.88 16.77
N TYR A 104 1.73 -17.75 16.24
CA TYR A 104 0.85 -16.84 16.96
C TYR A 104 -0.59 -17.03 16.51
N THR A 105 -1.52 -16.89 17.45
CA THR A 105 -2.94 -16.79 17.11
C THR A 105 -3.22 -15.49 16.35
N VAL A 106 -4.41 -15.37 15.78
CA VAL A 106 -4.89 -14.14 15.14
C VAL A 106 -4.84 -12.96 16.12
N GLU A 107 -5.31 -13.13 17.35
CA GLU A 107 -5.22 -12.11 18.41
C GLU A 107 -3.77 -11.67 18.64
N GLN A 108 -2.86 -12.62 18.79
CA GLN A 108 -1.45 -12.33 19.02
C GLN A 108 -0.78 -11.63 17.83
N ASN A 109 -1.13 -12.02 16.61
CA ASN A 109 -0.65 -11.33 15.39
C ASN A 109 -1.09 -9.87 15.35
N ILE A 110 -2.38 -9.59 15.59
CA ILE A 110 -2.92 -8.23 15.59
C ILE A 110 -2.33 -7.41 16.74
N SER A 111 -2.18 -8.01 17.91
CA SER A 111 -1.76 -7.35 19.15
C SER A 111 -0.27 -7.03 19.22
N LEU A 112 0.54 -7.45 18.25
CA LEU A 112 2.00 -7.39 18.35
C LEU A 112 2.52 -5.96 18.57
N VAL A 113 2.15 -5.02 17.69
CA VAL A 113 2.63 -3.63 17.78
C VAL A 113 2.08 -2.92 19.02
N PRO A 114 0.79 -2.97 19.36
CA PRO A 114 0.27 -2.44 20.63
C PRO A 114 1.01 -2.96 21.87
N ARG A 115 1.37 -4.25 21.91
CA ARG A 115 2.17 -4.82 23.02
C ARG A 115 3.59 -4.24 23.07
N LEU A 116 4.24 -4.08 21.93
CA LEU A 116 5.57 -3.45 21.86
C LEU A 116 5.54 -1.98 22.28
N GLU A 117 4.40 -1.31 22.14
CA GLU A 117 4.15 0.06 22.61
C GLU A 117 3.71 0.13 24.09
N GLY A 118 3.54 -1.01 24.74
CA GLY A 118 3.18 -1.07 26.16
C GLY A 118 1.72 -0.73 26.47
N TRP A 119 0.80 -0.97 25.51
CA TRP A 119 -0.61 -0.72 25.75
C TRP A 119 -1.17 -1.65 26.86
N PRO A 120 -2.17 -1.21 27.63
CA PRO A 120 -2.88 -2.04 28.60
C PRO A 120 -3.52 -3.26 27.92
N GLU A 121 -3.43 -4.44 28.54
CA GLU A 121 -3.93 -5.71 27.95
C GLU A 121 -5.43 -5.65 27.58
N LEU A 122 -6.24 -4.98 28.39
CA LEU A 122 -7.66 -4.79 28.10
C LEU A 122 -7.88 -4.00 26.81
N GLN A 123 -7.10 -2.91 26.60
CA GLN A 123 -7.16 -2.09 25.40
C GLN A 123 -6.71 -2.87 24.17
N ILE A 124 -5.64 -3.66 24.28
CA ILE A 124 -5.14 -4.54 23.22
C ILE A 124 -6.22 -5.53 22.78
N ARG A 125 -6.87 -6.18 23.72
CA ARG A 125 -7.92 -7.17 23.47
C ARG A 125 -9.14 -6.55 22.78
N THR A 126 -9.63 -5.43 23.31
CA THR A 126 -10.74 -4.67 22.70
C THR A 126 -10.38 -4.27 21.28
N ARG A 127 -9.16 -3.75 21.07
CA ARG A 127 -8.67 -3.32 19.76
C ARG A 127 -8.59 -4.47 18.76
N ALA A 128 -8.12 -5.64 19.17
CA ALA A 128 -8.08 -6.82 18.31
C ALA A 128 -9.49 -7.26 17.86
N GLN A 129 -10.47 -7.23 18.78
CA GLN A 129 -11.87 -7.53 18.46
C GLN A 129 -12.47 -6.52 17.47
N GLU A 130 -12.29 -5.21 17.72
CA GLU A 130 -12.74 -4.14 16.83
C GLU A 130 -12.18 -4.30 15.42
N LEU A 131 -10.89 -4.58 15.32
CA LEU A 131 -10.21 -4.72 14.02
C LEU A 131 -10.65 -5.96 13.26
N LEU A 132 -10.86 -7.09 13.94
CA LEU A 132 -11.41 -8.28 13.29
C LEU A 132 -12.82 -8.01 12.75
N ALA A 133 -13.69 -7.40 13.55
CA ALA A 133 -15.02 -7.02 13.11
C ALA A 133 -14.96 -6.02 11.93
N LEU A 134 -14.01 -5.06 11.98
CA LEU A 134 -13.80 -4.06 10.94
C LEU A 134 -13.42 -4.69 9.58
N VAL A 135 -12.64 -5.78 9.60
CA VAL A 135 -12.24 -6.53 8.39
C VAL A 135 -13.19 -7.69 8.06
N GLY A 136 -14.40 -7.72 8.65
CA GLY A 136 -15.45 -8.70 8.34
C GLY A 136 -15.17 -10.11 8.86
N LEU A 137 -14.38 -10.24 9.92
CA LEU A 137 -14.13 -11.53 10.60
C LEU A 137 -14.75 -11.50 12.01
N ASP A 138 -15.57 -12.53 12.35
CA ASP A 138 -16.17 -12.66 13.67
C ASP A 138 -15.10 -12.89 14.75
N PRO A 139 -14.93 -11.97 15.72
CA PRO A 139 -13.93 -12.12 16.77
C PRO A 139 -14.13 -13.39 17.61
N GLY A 140 -15.39 -13.80 17.85
CA GLY A 140 -15.71 -15.01 18.62
C GLY A 140 -15.19 -16.30 17.98
N ILE A 141 -15.07 -16.29 16.65
CA ILE A 141 -14.62 -17.45 15.86
C ILE A 141 -13.12 -17.38 15.60
N PHE A 142 -12.58 -16.19 15.26
CA PHE A 142 -11.26 -16.07 14.64
C PHE A 142 -10.12 -15.71 15.60
N LEU A 143 -10.37 -15.03 16.73
CA LEU A 143 -9.29 -14.56 17.63
C LEU A 143 -8.30 -15.65 18.04
N LYS A 144 -8.79 -16.86 18.33
CA LYS A 144 -7.99 -17.98 18.85
C LYS A 144 -7.40 -18.88 17.75
N ARG A 145 -7.77 -18.66 16.47
CA ARG A 145 -7.26 -19.45 15.36
C ARG A 145 -5.82 -19.08 15.03
N TYR A 146 -5.12 -20.03 14.44
CA TYR A 146 -3.77 -19.85 13.90
C TYR A 146 -3.83 -19.57 12.38
N PRO A 147 -2.77 -18.94 11.79
CA PRO A 147 -2.75 -18.64 10.36
C PRO A 147 -2.98 -19.82 9.42
N HIS A 148 -2.57 -21.03 9.80
CA HIS A 148 -2.78 -22.25 9.00
C HIS A 148 -4.24 -22.72 8.97
N GLU A 149 -5.08 -22.25 9.88
CA GLU A 149 -6.51 -22.55 9.94
C GLU A 149 -7.37 -21.56 9.14
N LEU A 150 -6.72 -20.59 8.48
CA LEU A 150 -7.38 -19.52 7.74
C LEU A 150 -7.27 -19.73 6.22
N SER A 151 -8.30 -19.33 5.46
CA SER A 151 -8.18 -19.19 4.01
C SER A 151 -7.21 -18.07 3.62
N GLY A 152 -6.78 -18.00 2.36
CA GLY A 152 -5.92 -16.93 1.85
C GLY A 152 -6.52 -15.53 2.10
N GLY A 153 -7.80 -15.34 1.78
CA GLY A 153 -8.51 -14.09 2.02
C GLY A 153 -8.64 -13.73 3.49
N GLN A 154 -8.89 -14.72 4.37
CA GLN A 154 -8.93 -14.49 5.81
C GLN A 154 -7.56 -14.09 6.37
N ARG A 155 -6.48 -14.73 5.92
CA ARG A 155 -5.10 -14.30 6.28
C ARG A 155 -4.83 -12.86 5.85
N GLN A 156 -5.28 -12.49 4.64
CA GLN A 156 -5.11 -11.12 4.13
C GLN A 156 -5.84 -10.09 5.01
N ARG A 157 -7.08 -10.35 5.38
CA ARG A 157 -7.86 -9.50 6.29
C ARG A 157 -7.19 -9.35 7.66
N VAL A 158 -6.66 -10.44 8.22
CA VAL A 158 -5.87 -10.40 9.47
C VAL A 158 -4.59 -9.58 9.30
N GLY A 159 -3.91 -9.66 8.15
CA GLY A 159 -2.75 -8.83 7.81
C GLY A 159 -3.07 -7.33 7.82
N VAL A 160 -4.22 -6.96 7.23
CA VAL A 160 -4.72 -5.57 7.26
C VAL A 160 -5.06 -5.15 8.69
N ALA A 161 -5.77 -5.99 9.46
CA ALA A 161 -6.09 -5.72 10.86
C ALA A 161 -4.83 -5.48 11.70
N ARG A 162 -3.80 -6.32 11.53
CA ARG A 162 -2.50 -6.15 12.20
C ARG A 162 -1.82 -4.82 11.84
N ALA A 163 -1.83 -4.46 10.55
CA ALA A 163 -1.23 -3.22 10.11
C ALA A 163 -1.93 -1.97 10.68
N LEU A 164 -3.22 -2.07 11.00
CA LEU A 164 -4.03 -0.99 11.58
C LEU A 164 -4.02 -0.94 13.12
N ALA A 165 -3.36 -1.90 13.78
CA ALA A 165 -3.52 -2.13 15.22
C ALA A 165 -3.13 -0.93 16.09
N ALA A 166 -1.98 -0.31 15.82
CA ALA A 166 -1.46 0.84 16.57
C ALA A 166 -1.96 2.20 16.05
N HIS A 167 -3.08 2.27 15.34
CA HIS A 167 -3.64 3.50 14.75
C HIS A 167 -2.69 4.29 13.84
N PRO A 168 -1.87 3.65 12.98
CA PRO A 168 -0.91 4.38 12.17
C PRO A 168 -1.61 5.40 11.27
N PRO A 169 -1.04 6.60 11.05
CA PRO A 169 -1.56 7.59 10.10
C PRO A 169 -1.33 7.20 8.65
N ILE A 170 -0.31 6.38 8.39
CA ILE A 170 0.11 5.92 7.06
C ILE A 170 -0.04 4.41 6.97
N LEU A 171 -0.58 3.92 5.86
CA LEU A 171 -0.68 2.49 5.54
C LEU A 171 0.05 2.21 4.22
N LEU A 172 1.01 1.32 4.24
CA LEU A 172 1.71 0.81 3.07
C LEU A 172 1.22 -0.60 2.76
N MET A 173 0.96 -0.91 1.50
CA MET A 173 0.48 -2.22 1.06
C MET A 173 1.26 -2.69 -0.16
N ASP A 174 1.95 -3.81 -0.05
CA ASP A 174 2.75 -4.40 -1.12
C ASP A 174 2.04 -5.59 -1.73
N GLU A 175 1.49 -5.43 -2.94
CA GLU A 175 0.68 -6.42 -3.67
C GLU A 175 -0.36 -7.13 -2.79
N PRO A 176 -1.24 -6.37 -2.10
CA PRO A 176 -2.08 -6.92 -1.04
C PRO A 176 -3.07 -7.99 -1.50
N PHE A 177 -3.34 -8.09 -2.79
CA PHE A 177 -4.33 -9.03 -3.33
C PHE A 177 -3.73 -10.07 -4.28
N GLY A 178 -2.39 -10.05 -4.48
CA GLY A 178 -1.70 -10.85 -5.48
C GLY A 178 -1.81 -12.37 -5.28
N ALA A 179 -1.83 -12.83 -4.02
CA ALA A 179 -1.87 -14.25 -3.66
C ALA A 179 -3.29 -14.86 -3.60
N LEU A 180 -4.34 -14.11 -3.99
CA LEU A 180 -5.73 -14.55 -3.93
C LEU A 180 -6.21 -15.07 -5.28
N ASP A 181 -7.11 -16.07 -5.25
CA ASP A 181 -7.85 -16.49 -6.44
C ASP A 181 -8.75 -15.34 -6.96
N PRO A 182 -9.16 -15.36 -8.25
CA PRO A 182 -9.86 -14.22 -8.87
C PRO A 182 -11.17 -13.81 -8.17
N LEU A 183 -11.98 -14.77 -7.69
CA LEU A 183 -13.25 -14.48 -7.02
C LEU A 183 -13.03 -13.85 -5.65
N THR A 184 -12.22 -14.47 -4.81
CA THR A 184 -11.84 -13.94 -3.50
C THR A 184 -11.17 -12.57 -3.62
N ARG A 185 -10.35 -12.38 -4.66
CA ARG A 185 -9.70 -11.09 -4.94
C ARG A 185 -10.72 -9.98 -5.19
N ALA A 186 -11.73 -10.23 -6.03
CA ALA A 186 -12.78 -9.24 -6.33
C ALA A 186 -13.57 -8.85 -5.08
N GLU A 187 -13.96 -9.82 -4.25
CA GLU A 187 -14.66 -9.59 -2.99
C GLU A 187 -13.83 -8.76 -2.01
N ILE A 188 -12.58 -9.17 -1.76
CA ILE A 188 -11.68 -8.48 -0.82
C ILE A 188 -11.37 -7.04 -1.28
N ARG A 189 -11.23 -6.79 -2.59
CA ARG A 189 -11.04 -5.44 -3.13
C ARG A 189 -12.24 -4.54 -2.85
N ALA A 190 -13.46 -5.01 -3.10
CA ALA A 190 -14.68 -4.25 -2.84
C ALA A 190 -14.83 -3.92 -1.35
N GLU A 191 -14.55 -4.89 -0.47
CA GLU A 191 -14.58 -4.69 0.97
C GLU A 191 -13.48 -3.71 1.43
N PHE A 192 -12.28 -3.82 0.85
CA PHE A 192 -11.19 -2.89 1.17
C PHE A 192 -11.52 -1.47 0.72
N GLN A 193 -12.16 -1.29 -0.44
CA GLN A 193 -12.63 0.02 -0.89
C GLN A 193 -13.62 0.65 0.12
N ALA A 194 -14.58 -0.12 0.61
CA ALA A 194 -15.52 0.34 1.64
C ALA A 194 -14.80 0.66 2.98
N LEU A 195 -13.82 -0.15 3.35
CA LEU A 195 -12.97 0.06 4.52
C LEU A 195 -12.13 1.34 4.40
N GLN A 196 -11.50 1.57 3.25
CA GLN A 196 -10.68 2.75 2.95
C GLN A 196 -11.47 4.06 3.15
N GLN A 197 -12.71 4.13 2.66
CA GLN A 197 -13.59 5.29 2.84
C GLN A 197 -13.87 5.59 4.31
N ARG A 198 -13.93 4.57 5.16
CA ARG A 198 -14.17 4.70 6.61
C ARG A 198 -12.91 5.08 7.37
N LEU A 199 -11.74 4.61 6.94
CA LEU A 199 -10.48 4.78 7.65
C LEU A 199 -9.88 6.18 7.48
N GLN A 200 -10.10 6.84 6.34
CA GLN A 200 -9.53 8.16 5.99
C GLN A 200 -8.00 8.24 6.24
N LYS A 201 -7.29 7.13 6.00
CA LYS A 201 -5.83 7.04 6.17
C LYS A 201 -5.11 7.47 4.90
N THR A 202 -3.85 7.89 5.05
CA THR A 202 -2.94 8.04 3.90
C THR A 202 -2.44 6.67 3.51
N ILE A 203 -2.67 6.25 2.26
CA ILE A 203 -2.38 4.88 1.82
C ILE A 203 -1.48 4.91 0.60
N VAL A 204 -0.45 4.07 0.58
CA VAL A 204 0.34 3.78 -0.62
C VAL A 204 0.22 2.30 -0.92
N ILE A 205 -0.30 1.98 -2.11
CA ILE A 205 -0.50 0.60 -2.58
C ILE A 205 0.44 0.32 -3.73
N VAL A 206 1.15 -0.79 -3.68
CA VAL A 206 1.89 -1.34 -4.83
C VAL A 206 1.06 -2.42 -5.47
N THR A 207 0.90 -2.35 -6.78
CA THR A 207 0.26 -3.40 -7.58
C THR A 207 0.76 -3.41 -9.02
N HIS A 208 0.53 -4.50 -9.71
CA HIS A 208 0.67 -4.61 -11.18
C HIS A 208 -0.69 -4.71 -11.88
N ASP A 209 -1.79 -4.69 -11.12
CA ASP A 209 -3.17 -4.82 -11.62
C ASP A 209 -3.79 -3.43 -11.81
N THR A 210 -4.12 -3.11 -13.08
CA THR A 210 -4.73 -1.84 -13.46
C THR A 210 -6.11 -1.63 -12.83
N SER A 211 -6.89 -2.71 -12.68
CA SER A 211 -8.22 -2.63 -12.07
C SER A 211 -8.13 -2.24 -10.59
N GLU A 212 -7.12 -2.74 -9.87
CA GLU A 212 -6.84 -2.31 -8.49
C GLU A 212 -6.47 -0.83 -8.43
N ALA A 213 -5.61 -0.38 -9.33
CA ALA A 213 -5.16 1.01 -9.38
C ALA A 213 -6.33 1.97 -9.63
N LEU A 214 -7.24 1.62 -10.54
CA LEU A 214 -8.41 2.43 -10.86
C LEU A 214 -9.48 2.42 -9.76
N LEU A 215 -9.66 1.26 -9.10
CA LEU A 215 -10.70 1.09 -8.07
C LEU A 215 -10.32 1.78 -6.76
N LEU A 216 -9.06 1.69 -6.36
CA LEU A 216 -8.59 2.08 -5.02
C LEU A 216 -7.84 3.41 -5.01
N GLY A 217 -7.18 3.77 -6.12
CA GLY A 217 -6.34 4.96 -6.19
C GLY A 217 -7.13 6.25 -6.30
N THR A 218 -6.80 7.24 -5.49
CA THR A 218 -7.14 8.64 -5.78
C THR A 218 -6.19 9.21 -6.82
N ARG A 219 -4.92 8.74 -6.81
CA ARG A 219 -3.93 8.96 -7.86
C ARG A 219 -3.15 7.68 -8.17
N ILE A 220 -2.71 7.57 -9.41
CA ILE A 220 -1.92 6.46 -9.94
C ILE A 220 -0.55 6.98 -10.34
N ALA A 221 0.49 6.53 -9.66
CA ALA A 221 1.88 6.78 -9.99
C ALA A 221 2.41 5.62 -10.85
N LEU A 222 2.55 5.87 -12.15
CA LEU A 222 3.02 4.86 -13.10
C LEU A 222 4.54 4.74 -13.05
N MET A 223 5.04 3.56 -12.71
CA MET A 223 6.46 3.26 -12.61
C MET A 223 6.91 2.30 -13.70
N GLU A 224 8.02 2.60 -14.35
CA GLU A 224 8.66 1.73 -15.33
C GLU A 224 10.18 1.81 -15.22
N ALA A 225 10.83 0.65 -15.12
CA ALA A 225 12.29 0.51 -15.10
C ALA A 225 13.01 1.45 -14.11
N GLY A 226 12.41 1.71 -12.95
CA GLY A 226 12.96 2.56 -11.90
C GLY A 226 12.63 4.05 -12.00
N ASP A 227 11.88 4.47 -13.01
CA ASP A 227 11.45 5.85 -13.23
C ASP A 227 9.95 6.02 -12.92
N LEU A 228 9.58 7.22 -12.46
CA LEU A 228 8.19 7.66 -12.41
C LEU A 228 7.82 8.27 -13.78
N LYS A 229 6.97 7.58 -14.56
CA LYS A 229 6.54 8.02 -15.90
C LYS A 229 5.45 9.08 -15.86
N GLY A 230 4.64 9.08 -14.81
CA GLY A 230 3.58 10.05 -14.63
C GLY A 230 2.76 9.80 -13.37
N LEU A 231 1.97 10.80 -13.02
CA LEU A 231 1.04 10.78 -11.89
C LEU A 231 -0.31 11.23 -12.40
N TYR A 232 -1.32 10.40 -12.25
CA TYR A 232 -2.62 10.56 -12.88
C TYR A 232 -3.75 10.39 -11.87
N SER A 233 -4.85 11.09 -12.03
CA SER A 233 -6.14 10.60 -11.51
C SER A 233 -6.59 9.36 -12.29
N PRO A 234 -7.49 8.52 -11.76
CA PRO A 234 -8.03 7.37 -12.49
C PRO A 234 -8.58 7.73 -13.88
N ARG A 235 -9.27 8.89 -13.97
CA ARG A 235 -9.82 9.37 -15.23
C ARG A 235 -8.76 9.80 -16.23
N GLU A 236 -7.73 10.54 -15.78
CA GLU A 236 -6.61 10.95 -16.64
C GLU A 236 -5.82 9.73 -17.11
N PHE A 237 -5.64 8.72 -16.26
CA PHE A 237 -4.94 7.50 -16.61
C PHE A 237 -5.61 6.77 -17.79
N LEU A 238 -6.93 6.60 -17.75
CA LEU A 238 -7.71 5.94 -18.81
C LEU A 238 -7.66 6.69 -20.16
N HIS A 239 -7.42 8.00 -20.15
CA HIS A 239 -7.38 8.83 -21.36
C HIS A 239 -5.95 9.32 -21.69
N SER A 240 -4.95 8.80 -21.03
CA SER A 240 -3.56 9.20 -21.20
C SER A 240 -3.04 8.83 -22.60
N LYS A 241 -2.29 9.75 -23.19
CA LYS A 241 -1.55 9.53 -24.45
C LYS A 241 -0.11 9.10 -24.21
N GLU A 242 0.32 9.04 -22.96
CA GLU A 242 1.61 8.50 -22.61
C GLU A 242 1.64 6.99 -22.97
N PRO A 243 2.65 6.52 -23.72
CA PRO A 243 2.63 5.18 -24.33
C PRO A 243 2.43 4.04 -23.34
N VAL A 244 3.06 4.12 -22.14
CA VAL A 244 2.95 3.06 -21.14
C VAL A 244 1.58 3.09 -20.48
N ALA A 245 1.06 4.26 -20.10
CA ALA A 245 -0.28 4.40 -19.52
C ALA A 245 -1.36 3.95 -20.52
N ALA A 246 -1.24 4.35 -21.79
CA ALA A 246 -2.15 3.92 -22.86
C ALA A 246 -2.15 2.40 -23.05
N ALA A 247 -0.98 1.74 -22.96
CA ALA A 247 -0.89 0.29 -23.06
C ALA A 247 -1.59 -0.43 -21.89
N TYR A 248 -1.52 0.11 -20.67
CA TYR A 248 -2.26 -0.41 -19.51
C TYR A 248 -3.77 -0.21 -19.67
N ALA A 249 -4.21 0.98 -20.13
CA ALA A 249 -5.62 1.29 -20.35
C ALA A 249 -6.23 0.40 -21.46
N ALA A 250 -5.50 0.14 -22.54
CA ALA A 250 -5.96 -0.71 -23.64
C ALA A 250 -6.25 -2.16 -23.20
N GLN A 251 -5.49 -2.70 -22.24
CA GLN A 251 -5.76 -4.05 -21.71
C GLN A 251 -7.13 -4.17 -21.05
N LEU A 252 -7.64 -3.11 -20.44
CA LEU A 252 -8.98 -3.10 -19.83
C LEU A 252 -10.07 -3.08 -20.88
N HIS A 253 -9.94 -2.28 -21.95
CA HIS A 253 -10.91 -2.23 -23.03
C HIS A 253 -11.08 -3.56 -23.74
N THR A 254 -9.98 -4.29 -23.94
CA THR A 254 -10.00 -5.62 -24.55
C THR A 254 -10.82 -6.62 -23.70
N LEU A 255 -10.73 -6.55 -22.37
CA LEU A 255 -11.51 -7.38 -21.45
C LEU A 255 -13.00 -7.01 -21.49
N GLU A 256 -13.35 -5.71 -21.47
CA GLU A 256 -14.73 -5.24 -21.55
C GLU A 256 -15.40 -5.58 -22.89
N GLU A 257 -14.68 -5.48 -24.01
CA GLU A 257 -15.18 -5.87 -25.34
C GLU A 257 -15.43 -7.38 -25.41
N PHE A 258 -14.55 -8.19 -24.82
CA PHE A 258 -14.75 -9.63 -24.75
C PHE A 258 -15.97 -10.03 -23.92
N GLU A 259 -16.24 -9.30 -22.83
CA GLU A 259 -17.43 -9.53 -21.98
C GLU A 259 -18.73 -9.06 -22.64
N ARG A 260 -18.71 -7.98 -23.45
CA ARG A 260 -19.88 -7.47 -24.18
C ARG A 260 -20.19 -8.24 -25.45
N GLY A 261 -19.25 -8.99 -25.99
CA GLY A 261 -19.40 -9.80 -27.20
C GLY A 261 -19.93 -11.21 -26.93
N ARG A 262 -20.29 -11.51 -25.70
CA ARG A 262 -20.99 -12.71 -25.25
C ARG A 262 -22.42 -12.35 -24.80
#